data_8fdfd28e55df7e1f8b1e3ab6a3db5bbc
#
_entry.id   8fdfd28e55df7e1f8b1e3ab6a3db5bbc
#
_cell.length_a   1.000
_cell.length_b   1.000
_cell.length_c   1.000
_cell.angle_alpha   90.00
_cell.angle_beta   90.00
_cell.angle_gamma   90.00
#
_symmetry.space_group_name_H-M   'P 1'
#
loop_
_entity.id
_entity.type
_entity.pdbx_description
1 polymer ?
#
loop_
_entity_poly.entity_id
_entity_poly.type
_entity_poly.pdbx_seq_one_letter_code
_entity_poly.pdbx_strand_id
1 'polypeptide(L)'
;MDPNGKIALVTGAGRRVGRALALALGDAGCRVAVHYGQSGQDANETAALIQSMGSEAITIKADFEDPRQVESLAKSVHDQLGPIEILINNASIFDKINLANISVDNWDRHLAINLRAPFLLAQAMQAQLGDDSHGKIISLNDWRTSRPTRFAYGVTKTALSGLTRTLALSMAPNVQANEISLGAILPPSDIPVDRSRDEIKIDLGPADRMGSLNEVADAMMMLLQNDFITGETINVDGGRHIQ
;
A
#
# COMPACT_ATOMS: atom_id res chain seq x y z
N MET A 1 -2.62 14.58 -11.17
CA MET A 1 -1.56 15.34 -10.43
C MET A 1 -0.21 15.02 -11.05
N ASP A 2 0.68 16.00 -11.22
CA ASP A 2 2.09 15.75 -11.52
C ASP A 2 2.79 15.29 -10.24
N PRO A 3 3.43 14.12 -10.19
CA PRO A 3 4.09 13.62 -9.00
C PRO A 3 5.42 14.32 -8.69
N ASN A 4 6.03 15.03 -9.63
CA ASN A 4 7.31 15.69 -9.44
C ASN A 4 7.29 16.71 -8.29
N GLY A 5 8.21 16.58 -7.35
CA GLY A 5 8.33 17.41 -6.14
C GLY A 5 7.30 17.09 -5.04
N LYS A 6 6.33 16.20 -5.28
CA LYS A 6 5.30 15.81 -4.30
C LYS A 6 5.86 14.93 -3.18
N ILE A 7 5.27 15.04 -2.00
CA ILE A 7 5.67 14.25 -0.83
C ILE A 7 4.83 12.99 -0.77
N ALA A 8 5.50 11.84 -0.90
CA ALA A 8 4.87 10.53 -0.90
C ALA A 8 5.25 9.72 0.34
N LEU A 9 4.26 9.21 1.06
CA LEU A 9 4.45 8.19 2.10
C LEU A 9 4.07 6.82 1.53
N VAL A 10 5.03 5.88 1.51
CA VAL A 10 4.78 4.49 1.12
C VAL A 10 4.93 3.59 2.33
N THR A 11 3.84 2.94 2.75
CA THR A 11 3.88 2.06 3.92
C THR A 11 4.37 0.66 3.56
N GLY A 12 5.26 0.07 4.40
CA GLY A 12 5.87 -1.23 4.12
C GLY A 12 6.77 -1.22 2.87
N ALA A 13 7.52 -0.14 2.66
CA ALA A 13 8.24 0.16 1.43
C ALA A 13 9.66 -0.45 1.34
N GLY A 14 10.12 -1.22 2.34
CA GLY A 14 11.46 -1.80 2.32
C GLY A 14 11.67 -2.88 1.26
N ARG A 15 10.63 -3.60 0.86
CA ARG A 15 10.75 -4.75 -0.04
C ARG A 15 9.48 -5.01 -0.86
N ARG A 16 9.60 -5.94 -1.84
CA ARG A 16 8.47 -6.46 -2.65
C ARG A 16 7.72 -5.33 -3.38
N VAL A 17 6.38 -5.36 -3.35
CA VAL A 17 5.51 -4.37 -4.01
C VAL A 17 5.80 -2.96 -3.49
N GLY A 18 5.85 -2.78 -2.16
CA GLY A 18 6.08 -1.45 -1.57
C GLY A 18 7.39 -0.81 -2.01
N ARG A 19 8.49 -1.59 -2.11
CA ARG A 19 9.78 -1.11 -2.68
C ARG A 19 9.63 -0.67 -4.13
N ALA A 20 8.95 -1.46 -4.96
CA ALA A 20 8.78 -1.12 -6.38
C ALA A 20 7.98 0.19 -6.55
N LEU A 21 6.91 0.37 -5.76
CA LEU A 21 6.11 1.60 -5.79
C LEU A 21 6.91 2.81 -5.29
N ALA A 22 7.70 2.65 -4.22
CA ALA A 22 8.56 3.71 -3.70
C ALA A 22 9.63 4.14 -4.73
N LEU A 23 10.26 3.16 -5.42
CA LEU A 23 11.23 3.43 -6.48
C LEU A 23 10.59 4.15 -7.67
N ALA A 24 9.39 3.73 -8.10
CA ALA A 24 8.67 4.39 -9.20
C ALA A 24 8.28 5.84 -8.86
N LEU A 25 7.91 6.11 -7.60
CA LEU A 25 7.65 7.47 -7.12
C LEU A 25 8.94 8.32 -7.09
N GLY A 26 10.06 7.74 -6.64
CA GLY A 26 11.36 8.41 -6.66
C GLY A 26 11.81 8.74 -8.08
N ASP A 27 11.67 7.81 -9.03
CA ASP A 27 11.98 8.01 -10.45
C ASP A 27 11.12 9.12 -11.09
N ALA A 28 9.86 9.25 -10.64
CA ALA A 28 8.95 10.32 -11.03
C ALA A 28 9.22 11.66 -10.32
N GLY A 29 10.28 11.78 -9.51
CA GLY A 29 10.69 13.00 -8.84
C GLY A 29 9.99 13.29 -7.52
N CYS A 30 9.26 12.34 -6.93
CA CYS A 30 8.68 12.51 -5.59
C CYS A 30 9.77 12.52 -4.50
N ARG A 31 9.50 13.25 -3.43
CA ARG A 31 10.20 13.14 -2.16
C ARG A 31 9.54 12.03 -1.34
N VAL A 32 10.28 10.94 -1.04
CA VAL A 32 9.65 9.69 -0.58
C VAL A 32 9.98 9.37 0.87
N ALA A 33 8.95 9.22 1.70
CA ALA A 33 9.05 8.62 3.02
C ALA A 33 8.85 7.09 2.91
N VAL A 34 9.92 6.33 3.14
CA VAL A 34 9.98 4.87 3.12
C VAL A 34 9.66 4.34 4.51
N HIS A 35 8.40 3.99 4.78
CA HIS A 35 8.03 3.40 6.07
C HIS A 35 8.33 1.91 6.12
N TYR A 36 8.78 1.45 7.29
CA TYR A 36 9.00 0.03 7.62
C TYR A 36 8.61 -0.32 9.06
N GLY A 37 8.18 -1.56 9.30
CA GLY A 37 8.01 -2.12 10.64
C GLY A 37 9.31 -2.76 11.15
N GLN A 38 9.74 -3.84 10.51
CA GLN A 38 10.89 -4.64 10.95
C GLN A 38 12.03 -4.71 9.94
N SER A 39 11.81 -4.37 8.68
CA SER A 39 12.79 -4.49 7.58
C SER A 39 13.63 -3.22 7.40
N GLY A 40 14.33 -2.77 8.44
CA GLY A 40 15.08 -1.50 8.43
C GLY A 40 16.22 -1.47 7.40
N GLN A 41 16.98 -2.55 7.24
CA GLN A 41 18.04 -2.62 6.24
C GLN A 41 17.46 -2.48 4.82
N ASP A 42 16.42 -3.25 4.48
CA ASP A 42 15.75 -3.17 3.17
C ASP A 42 15.20 -1.76 2.90
N ALA A 43 14.66 -1.10 3.93
CA ALA A 43 14.14 0.26 3.81
C ALA A 43 15.25 1.27 3.52
N ASN A 44 16.39 1.16 4.20
CA ASN A 44 17.56 1.99 3.94
C ASN A 44 18.12 1.79 2.53
N GLU A 45 18.17 0.55 2.04
CA GLU A 45 18.57 0.25 0.67
C GLU A 45 17.59 0.87 -0.35
N THR A 46 16.29 0.81 -0.07
CA THR A 46 15.27 1.44 -0.92
C THR A 46 15.45 2.96 -0.97
N ALA A 47 15.64 3.61 0.18
CA ALA A 47 15.88 5.04 0.24
C ALA A 47 17.18 5.45 -0.48
N ALA A 48 18.27 4.69 -0.30
CA ALA A 48 19.53 4.94 -0.98
C ALA A 48 19.40 4.85 -2.52
N LEU A 49 18.61 3.90 -3.03
CA LEU A 49 18.32 3.81 -4.45
C LEU A 49 17.55 5.02 -4.96
N ILE A 50 16.51 5.48 -4.25
CA ILE A 50 15.76 6.69 -4.60
C ILE A 50 16.68 7.90 -4.62
N GLN A 51 17.55 8.05 -3.62
CA GLN A 51 18.54 9.13 -3.56
C GLN A 51 19.53 9.08 -4.73
N SER A 52 19.92 7.88 -5.18
CA SER A 52 20.80 7.71 -6.35
C SER A 52 20.15 8.11 -7.67
N MET A 53 18.80 8.14 -7.73
CA MET A 53 18.02 8.66 -8.86
C MET A 53 17.88 10.20 -8.85
N GLY A 54 18.37 10.86 -7.78
CA GLY A 54 18.31 12.32 -7.64
C GLY A 54 17.12 12.84 -6.84
N SER A 55 16.28 11.96 -6.29
CA SER A 55 15.13 12.32 -5.45
C SER A 55 15.46 12.26 -3.96
N GLU A 56 14.77 13.04 -3.13
CA GLU A 56 14.93 12.98 -1.69
C GLU A 56 14.17 11.75 -1.12
N ALA A 57 14.82 11.02 -0.20
CA ALA A 57 14.16 9.93 0.50
C ALA A 57 14.62 9.84 1.95
N ILE A 58 13.66 9.54 2.84
CA ILE A 58 13.90 9.27 4.27
C ILE A 58 13.33 7.90 4.64
N THR A 59 13.86 7.30 5.71
CA THR A 59 13.31 6.06 6.27
C THR A 59 12.69 6.33 7.63
N ILE A 60 11.49 5.81 7.89
CA ILE A 60 10.82 5.96 9.19
C ILE A 60 10.29 4.61 9.66
N LYS A 61 10.68 4.25 10.88
CA LYS A 61 10.14 3.06 11.57
C LYS A 61 8.85 3.40 12.29
N ALA A 62 7.81 2.57 12.12
CA ALA A 62 6.63 2.59 12.95
C ALA A 62 6.00 1.19 13.05
N ASP A 63 5.49 0.85 14.24
CA ASP A 63 4.68 -0.34 14.44
C ASP A 63 3.19 0.04 14.35
N PHE A 64 2.50 -0.50 13.37
CA PHE A 64 1.08 -0.20 13.13
C PHE A 64 0.12 -0.87 14.13
N GLU A 65 0.61 -1.72 15.00
CA GLU A 65 -0.17 -2.21 16.14
C GLU A 65 -0.39 -1.09 17.18
N ASP A 66 0.57 -0.15 17.32
CA ASP A 66 0.45 1.02 18.19
C ASP A 66 -0.03 2.26 17.39
N PRO A 67 -1.27 2.75 17.63
CA PRO A 67 -1.81 3.90 16.90
C PRO A 67 -0.97 5.18 17.10
N ARG A 68 -0.30 5.34 18.26
CA ARG A 68 0.56 6.50 18.54
C ARG A 68 1.80 6.52 17.62
N GLN A 69 2.31 5.34 17.23
CA GLN A 69 3.41 5.27 16.27
C GLN A 69 2.95 5.61 14.84
N VAL A 70 1.70 5.30 14.47
CA VAL A 70 1.12 5.72 13.19
C VAL A 70 1.00 7.25 13.12
N GLU A 71 0.49 7.89 14.19
CA GLU A 71 0.40 9.34 14.28
C GLU A 71 1.79 9.99 14.25
N SER A 72 2.75 9.43 15.01
CA SER A 72 4.15 9.91 15.04
C SER A 72 4.82 9.77 13.66
N LEU A 73 4.53 8.71 12.91
CA LEU A 73 5.01 8.53 11.54
C LEU A 73 4.54 9.69 10.65
N ALA A 74 3.24 9.96 10.61
CA ALA A 74 2.68 11.04 9.79
C ALA A 74 3.26 12.40 10.17
N LYS A 75 3.41 12.67 11.48
CA LYS A 75 4.06 13.88 11.97
C LYS A 75 5.53 13.95 11.55
N SER A 76 6.28 12.86 11.65
CA SER A 76 7.70 12.82 11.28
C SER A 76 7.91 13.06 9.77
N VAL A 77 7.01 12.57 8.91
CA VAL A 77 7.02 12.88 7.48
C VAL A 77 6.81 14.37 7.27
N HIS A 78 5.79 14.94 7.93
CA HIS A 78 5.52 16.39 7.84
C HIS A 78 6.70 17.24 8.28
N ASP A 79 7.29 16.93 9.41
CA ASP A 79 8.40 17.70 9.99
C ASP A 79 9.67 17.66 9.11
N GLN A 80 9.92 16.55 8.39
CA GLN A 80 11.14 16.35 7.61
C GLN A 80 10.97 16.67 6.12
N LEU A 81 9.83 16.35 5.54
CA LEU A 81 9.58 16.52 4.11
C LEU A 81 8.48 17.56 3.83
N GLY A 82 7.51 17.71 4.72
CA GLY A 82 6.31 18.53 4.54
C GLY A 82 5.03 17.70 4.49
N PRO A 83 3.88 18.28 4.11
CA PRO A 83 2.59 17.62 4.13
C PRO A 83 2.55 16.41 3.17
N ILE A 84 1.96 15.31 3.62
CA ILE A 84 1.77 14.12 2.78
C ILE A 84 0.76 14.46 1.68
N GLU A 85 1.19 14.42 0.42
CA GLU A 85 0.35 14.65 -0.76
C GLU A 85 -0.02 13.34 -1.46
N ILE A 86 0.82 12.30 -1.32
CA ILE A 86 0.58 10.95 -1.87
C ILE A 86 0.73 9.94 -0.75
N LEU A 87 -0.33 9.18 -0.48
CA LEU A 87 -0.34 8.11 0.52
C LEU A 87 -0.54 6.76 -0.15
N ILE A 88 0.46 5.87 -0.07
CA ILE A 88 0.37 4.50 -0.57
C ILE A 88 0.24 3.54 0.63
N ASN A 89 -0.97 3.05 0.87
CA ASN A 89 -1.29 2.06 1.88
C ASN A 89 -0.95 0.65 1.36
N ASN A 90 0.32 0.23 1.53
CA ASN A 90 0.80 -1.08 1.08
C ASN A 90 1.13 -2.03 2.26
N ALA A 91 1.49 -1.52 3.45
CA ALA A 91 1.77 -2.36 4.60
C ALA A 91 0.59 -3.28 4.93
N SER A 92 0.86 -4.57 5.09
CA SER A 92 -0.16 -5.58 5.38
C SER A 92 0.47 -6.82 6.00
N ILE A 93 -0.26 -7.49 6.89
CA ILE A 93 0.03 -8.85 7.34
C ILE A 93 -0.95 -9.82 6.68
N PHE A 94 -0.50 -11.08 6.49
CA PHE A 94 -1.17 -12.08 5.66
C PHE A 94 -1.09 -13.47 6.29
N ASP A 95 -1.49 -13.59 7.57
CA ASP A 95 -1.37 -14.83 8.32
C ASP A 95 -2.34 -15.91 7.82
N LYS A 96 -1.85 -17.15 7.74
CA LYS A 96 -2.66 -18.30 7.30
C LYS A 96 -3.37 -18.94 8.47
N ILE A 97 -4.50 -18.34 8.88
CA ILE A 97 -5.31 -18.78 10.01
C ILE A 97 -6.79 -18.78 9.60
N ASN A 98 -7.49 -19.90 9.86
CA ASN A 98 -8.93 -20.03 9.61
C ASN A 98 -9.76 -19.60 10.83
N LEU A 99 -11.08 -19.49 10.65
CA LEU A 99 -12.02 -19.07 11.70
C LEU A 99 -11.90 -19.88 12.99
N ALA A 100 -11.70 -21.19 12.89
CA ALA A 100 -11.68 -22.06 14.09
C ALA A 100 -10.43 -21.86 14.97
N ASN A 101 -9.33 -21.36 14.40
CA ASN A 101 -8.02 -21.26 15.06
C ASN A 101 -7.54 -19.82 15.29
N ILE A 102 -8.30 -18.82 14.85
CA ILE A 102 -7.89 -17.41 15.02
C ILE A 102 -8.09 -16.98 16.46
N SER A 103 -7.08 -16.35 17.05
CA SER A 103 -7.20 -15.68 18.36
C SER A 103 -7.71 -14.24 18.19
N VAL A 104 -8.24 -13.68 19.28
CA VAL A 104 -8.61 -12.26 19.34
C VAL A 104 -7.39 -11.37 19.04
N ASP A 105 -6.22 -11.67 19.60
CA ASP A 105 -4.99 -10.92 19.37
C ASP A 105 -4.60 -10.89 17.88
N ASN A 106 -4.69 -12.07 17.20
CA ASN A 106 -4.39 -12.11 15.76
C ASN A 106 -5.43 -11.33 14.94
N TRP A 107 -6.70 -11.41 15.32
CA TRP A 107 -7.77 -10.61 14.71
C TRP A 107 -7.51 -9.10 14.87
N ASP A 108 -7.24 -8.64 16.10
CA ASP A 108 -7.00 -7.23 16.41
C ASP A 108 -5.75 -6.70 15.71
N ARG A 109 -4.70 -7.53 15.62
CA ARG A 109 -3.48 -7.21 14.88
C ARG A 109 -3.75 -6.99 13.40
N HIS A 110 -4.58 -7.82 12.75
CA HIS A 110 -4.97 -7.62 11.35
C HIS A 110 -5.78 -6.33 11.17
N LEU A 111 -6.73 -6.06 12.06
CA LEU A 111 -7.50 -4.81 12.03
C LEU A 111 -6.59 -3.59 12.23
N ALA A 112 -5.64 -3.66 13.15
CA ALA A 112 -4.71 -2.58 13.44
C ALA A 112 -3.86 -2.23 12.21
N ILE A 113 -3.22 -3.23 11.61
CA ILE A 113 -2.23 -3.01 10.54
C ILE A 113 -2.92 -2.77 9.18
N ASN A 114 -3.90 -3.62 8.82
CA ASN A 114 -4.46 -3.62 7.48
C ASN A 114 -5.60 -2.60 7.27
N LEU A 115 -6.21 -2.10 8.36
CA LEU A 115 -7.39 -1.23 8.27
C LEU A 115 -7.26 0.06 9.11
N ARG A 116 -6.96 -0.04 10.42
CA ARG A 116 -6.88 1.13 11.30
C ARG A 116 -5.73 2.07 10.90
N ALA A 117 -4.54 1.53 10.59
CA ALA A 117 -3.41 2.35 10.18
C ALA A 117 -3.69 3.14 8.88
N PRO A 118 -4.22 2.55 7.78
CA PRO A 118 -4.70 3.30 6.63
C PRO A 118 -5.68 4.44 6.96
N PHE A 119 -6.62 4.20 7.87
CA PHE A 119 -7.56 5.22 8.32
C PHE A 119 -6.84 6.38 9.05
N LEU A 120 -5.98 6.09 10.02
CA LEU A 120 -5.25 7.11 10.78
C LEU A 120 -4.31 7.93 9.88
N LEU A 121 -3.63 7.30 8.92
CA LEU A 121 -2.78 8.00 7.96
C LEU A 121 -3.59 8.90 7.02
N ALA A 122 -4.76 8.47 6.56
CA ALA A 122 -5.65 9.32 5.77
C ALA A 122 -6.15 10.53 6.58
N GLN A 123 -6.52 10.32 7.85
CA GLN A 123 -6.90 11.40 8.77
C GLN A 123 -5.77 12.40 9.00
N ALA A 124 -4.54 11.90 9.21
CA ALA A 124 -3.36 12.75 9.38
C ALA A 124 -3.03 13.53 8.10
N MET A 125 -3.13 12.89 6.93
CA MET A 125 -2.98 13.54 5.62
C MET A 125 -3.98 14.68 5.46
N GLN A 126 -5.26 14.45 5.74
CA GLN A 126 -6.31 15.46 5.65
C GLN A 126 -6.02 16.67 6.57
N ALA A 127 -5.52 16.42 7.77
CA ALA A 127 -5.16 17.48 8.72
C ALA A 127 -3.93 18.29 8.30
N GLN A 128 -3.05 17.72 7.47
CA GLN A 128 -1.83 18.38 6.99
C GLN A 128 -2.03 19.18 5.69
N LEU A 129 -3.00 18.77 4.87
CA LEU A 129 -3.30 19.45 3.60
C LEU A 129 -4.07 20.76 3.88
N GLY A 130 -3.65 21.85 3.23
CA GLY A 130 -4.41 23.09 3.22
C GLY A 130 -5.62 23.04 2.27
N ASP A 131 -6.49 24.03 2.38
CA ASP A 131 -7.77 24.07 1.62
C ASP A 131 -7.60 24.00 0.10
N ASP A 132 -6.51 24.55 -0.44
CA ASP A 132 -6.19 24.53 -1.88
C ASP A 132 -5.25 23.38 -2.28
N SER A 133 -4.91 22.50 -1.35
CA SER A 133 -3.99 21.39 -1.61
C SER A 133 -4.71 20.17 -2.15
N HIS A 134 -4.05 19.46 -3.07
CA HIS A 134 -4.57 18.23 -3.66
C HIS A 134 -3.74 17.02 -3.22
N GLY A 135 -4.41 15.88 -3.06
CA GLY A 135 -3.76 14.65 -2.63
C GLY A 135 -4.30 13.40 -3.30
N LYS A 136 -3.54 12.31 -3.18
CA LYS A 136 -3.89 10.98 -3.69
C LYS A 136 -3.69 9.93 -2.61
N ILE A 137 -4.69 9.09 -2.41
CA ILE A 137 -4.60 7.89 -1.57
C ILE A 137 -4.76 6.68 -2.47
N ILE A 138 -3.80 5.76 -2.45
CA ILE A 138 -3.88 4.48 -3.15
C ILE A 138 -3.67 3.35 -2.16
N SER A 139 -4.66 2.48 -2.02
CA SER A 139 -4.62 1.31 -1.13
C SER A 139 -4.35 0.04 -1.93
N LEU A 140 -3.34 -0.75 -1.53
CA LEU A 140 -3.07 -2.05 -2.14
C LEU A 140 -4.01 -3.10 -1.55
N ASN A 141 -4.81 -3.71 -2.40
CA ASN A 141 -5.79 -4.73 -2.04
C ASN A 141 -5.50 -6.07 -2.73
N ASP A 142 -6.37 -7.05 -2.55
CA ASP A 142 -6.26 -8.41 -3.11
C ASP A 142 -7.48 -8.67 -4.00
N TRP A 143 -7.29 -9.27 -5.16
CA TRP A 143 -8.36 -9.66 -6.08
C TRP A 143 -9.38 -10.60 -5.42
N ARG A 144 -8.93 -11.37 -4.43
CA ARG A 144 -9.77 -12.31 -3.69
C ARG A 144 -9.73 -12.00 -2.19
N THR A 145 -10.66 -11.21 -1.72
CA THR A 145 -10.77 -10.85 -0.30
C THR A 145 -11.39 -11.97 0.54
N SER A 146 -12.32 -12.78 0.01
CA SER A 146 -12.94 -13.90 0.74
C SER A 146 -12.04 -15.13 0.73
N ARG A 147 -11.29 -15.34 1.84
CA ARG A 147 -10.32 -16.43 2.00
C ARG A 147 -10.54 -17.20 3.30
N PRO A 148 -11.16 -18.40 3.28
CA PRO A 148 -11.40 -19.19 4.50
C PRO A 148 -10.13 -19.51 5.30
N THR A 149 -9.00 -19.68 4.62
CA THR A 149 -7.69 -20.00 5.23
C THR A 149 -6.90 -18.78 5.69
N ARG A 150 -7.40 -17.55 5.46
CA ARG A 150 -6.82 -16.26 5.86
C ARG A 150 -7.93 -15.35 6.33
N PHE A 151 -8.61 -15.77 7.38
CA PHE A 151 -9.92 -15.22 7.76
C PHE A 151 -9.86 -13.72 8.07
N ALA A 152 -9.02 -13.29 9.02
CA ALA A 152 -8.91 -11.88 9.40
C ALA A 152 -8.39 -11.02 8.24
N TYR A 153 -7.39 -11.50 7.50
CA TYR A 153 -6.88 -10.81 6.32
C TYR A 153 -8.01 -10.51 5.32
N GLY A 154 -8.80 -11.53 4.98
CA GLY A 154 -9.90 -11.36 4.01
C GLY A 154 -10.93 -10.33 4.45
N VAL A 155 -11.31 -10.35 5.74
CA VAL A 155 -12.22 -9.36 6.32
C VAL A 155 -11.64 -7.95 6.23
N THR A 156 -10.36 -7.77 6.63
CA THR A 156 -9.71 -6.46 6.60
C THR A 156 -9.57 -5.90 5.18
N LYS A 157 -9.28 -6.75 4.19
CA LYS A 157 -9.19 -6.32 2.79
C LYS A 157 -10.55 -5.95 2.20
N THR A 158 -11.61 -6.66 2.55
CA THR A 158 -12.98 -6.27 2.20
C THR A 158 -13.36 -4.92 2.83
N ALA A 159 -13.03 -4.73 4.10
CA ALA A 159 -13.28 -3.46 4.79
C ALA A 159 -12.47 -2.29 4.22
N LEU A 160 -11.23 -2.55 3.74
CA LEU A 160 -10.37 -1.55 3.12
C LEU A 160 -11.01 -0.95 1.86
N SER A 161 -11.72 -1.75 1.04
CA SER A 161 -12.49 -1.23 -0.11
C SER A 161 -13.62 -0.31 0.34
N GLY A 162 -14.30 -0.63 1.45
CA GLY A 162 -15.30 0.24 2.06
C GLY A 162 -14.69 1.56 2.56
N LEU A 163 -13.53 1.48 3.22
CA LEU A 163 -12.78 2.64 3.68
C LEU A 163 -12.37 3.53 2.49
N THR A 164 -11.82 2.94 1.42
CA THR A 164 -11.37 3.68 0.22
C THR A 164 -12.53 4.48 -0.39
N ARG A 165 -13.71 3.86 -0.59
CA ARG A 165 -14.90 4.56 -1.11
C ARG A 165 -15.37 5.67 -0.18
N THR A 166 -15.35 5.45 1.13
CA THR A 166 -15.75 6.45 2.11
C THR A 166 -14.78 7.63 2.13
N LEU A 167 -13.47 7.38 2.05
CA LEU A 167 -12.45 8.43 1.93
C LEU A 167 -12.62 9.24 0.64
N ALA A 168 -12.91 8.58 -0.49
CA ALA A 168 -13.15 9.25 -1.76
C ALA A 168 -14.30 10.27 -1.68
N LEU A 169 -15.36 9.96 -0.92
CA LEU A 169 -16.48 10.90 -0.71
C LEU A 169 -16.15 11.98 0.33
N SER A 170 -15.47 11.59 1.42
CA SER A 170 -15.25 12.49 2.57
C SER A 170 -14.16 13.52 2.31
N MET A 171 -13.19 13.21 1.44
CA MET A 171 -12.05 14.07 1.15
C MET A 171 -12.15 14.78 -0.23
N ALA A 172 -13.25 14.56 -0.94
CA ALA A 172 -13.54 15.26 -2.20
C ALA A 172 -13.79 16.77 -1.95
N PRO A 173 -13.47 17.65 -2.93
CA PRO A 173 -12.83 17.34 -4.21
C PRO A 173 -11.29 17.26 -4.14
N ASN A 174 -10.68 17.56 -3.01
CA ASN A 174 -9.25 17.82 -2.87
C ASN A 174 -8.40 16.54 -2.92
N VAL A 175 -8.93 15.40 -2.45
CA VAL A 175 -8.20 14.13 -2.42
C VAL A 175 -8.99 13.05 -3.17
N GLN A 176 -8.32 12.39 -4.12
CA GLN A 176 -8.84 11.17 -4.74
C GLN A 176 -8.31 9.95 -3.99
N ALA A 177 -9.22 9.05 -3.60
CA ALA A 177 -8.87 7.80 -2.94
C ALA A 177 -9.31 6.61 -3.81
N ASN A 178 -8.35 5.75 -4.17
CA ASN A 178 -8.57 4.58 -5.01
C ASN A 178 -7.84 3.36 -4.45
N GLU A 179 -8.11 2.19 -5.02
CA GLU A 179 -7.36 0.99 -4.69
C GLU A 179 -6.86 0.25 -5.92
N ILE A 180 -5.76 -0.49 -5.75
CA ILE A 180 -5.23 -1.43 -6.72
C ILE A 180 -5.37 -2.83 -6.14
N SER A 181 -6.15 -3.65 -6.81
CA SER A 181 -6.43 -5.04 -6.43
C SER A 181 -5.48 -5.97 -7.16
N LEU A 182 -4.61 -6.65 -6.41
CA LEU A 182 -3.51 -7.43 -6.97
C LEU A 182 -3.88 -8.89 -7.17
N GLY A 183 -3.51 -9.45 -8.32
CA GLY A 183 -3.47 -10.87 -8.60
C GLY A 183 -2.15 -11.55 -8.17
N ALA A 184 -1.69 -12.49 -8.98
CA ALA A 184 -0.41 -13.16 -8.80
C ALA A 184 0.74 -12.30 -9.34
N ILE A 185 1.28 -11.41 -8.50
CA ILE A 185 2.42 -10.55 -8.85
C ILE A 185 3.74 -11.17 -8.35
N LEU A 186 3.74 -11.64 -7.11
CA LEU A 186 4.89 -12.27 -6.46
C LEU A 186 4.43 -13.54 -5.73
N PRO A 187 5.31 -14.53 -5.55
CA PRO A 187 5.00 -15.66 -4.67
C PRO A 187 4.58 -15.16 -3.28
N PRO A 188 3.65 -15.85 -2.59
CA PRO A 188 3.26 -15.53 -1.23
C PRO A 188 4.49 -15.40 -0.30
N SER A 189 4.45 -14.45 0.62
CA SER A 189 5.58 -14.14 1.50
C SER A 189 5.88 -15.22 2.55
N ASP A 190 4.95 -16.12 2.78
CA ASP A 190 5.04 -17.27 3.69
C ASP A 190 5.55 -18.54 3.00
N ILE A 191 5.90 -18.49 1.71
CA ILE A 191 6.50 -19.60 0.98
C ILE A 191 8.02 -19.40 0.96
N PRO A 192 8.82 -20.41 1.40
CA PRO A 192 10.27 -20.37 1.31
C PRO A 192 10.77 -20.12 -0.11
N VAL A 193 11.83 -19.33 -0.24
CA VAL A 193 12.42 -18.90 -1.53
C VAL A 193 13.04 -20.05 -2.31
N ASP A 194 13.34 -21.17 -1.63
CA ASP A 194 13.96 -22.36 -2.19
C ASP A 194 12.97 -23.31 -2.93
N ARG A 195 11.66 -23.05 -2.84
CA ARG A 195 10.69 -23.80 -3.65
C ARG A 195 10.68 -23.30 -5.09
N SER A 196 10.83 -24.23 -6.03
CA SER A 196 10.69 -23.94 -7.46
C SER A 196 9.30 -23.38 -7.77
N ARG A 197 9.20 -22.47 -8.73
CA ARG A 197 7.91 -21.89 -9.17
C ARG A 197 6.91 -22.98 -9.61
N ASP A 198 7.41 -24.10 -10.13
CA ASP A 198 6.61 -25.21 -10.62
C ASP A 198 5.94 -26.03 -9.49
N GLU A 199 6.46 -25.96 -8.27
CA GLU A 199 5.88 -26.60 -7.09
C GLU A 199 4.74 -25.81 -6.46
N ILE A 200 4.64 -24.51 -6.78
CA ILE A 200 3.60 -23.63 -6.29
C ILE A 200 2.52 -23.55 -7.36
N LYS A 201 1.46 -24.36 -7.24
CA LYS A 201 0.28 -24.23 -8.11
C LYS A 201 -0.41 -22.91 -7.83
N ILE A 202 -0.02 -21.86 -8.57
CA ILE A 202 -0.69 -20.57 -8.57
C ILE A 202 -1.68 -20.59 -9.72
N ASP A 203 -2.95 -20.37 -9.42
CA ASP A 203 -3.93 -20.06 -10.45
C ASP A 203 -3.58 -18.71 -11.08
N LEU A 204 -3.23 -18.69 -12.36
CA LEU A 204 -2.75 -17.51 -13.07
C LEU A 204 -3.88 -16.70 -13.72
N GLY A 205 -5.10 -17.27 -13.75
CA GLY A 205 -6.24 -16.63 -14.40
C GLY A 205 -6.11 -16.55 -15.94
N PRO A 206 -7.00 -15.81 -16.62
CA PRO A 206 -7.07 -15.76 -18.09
C PRO A 206 -5.78 -15.28 -18.76
N ALA A 207 -4.97 -14.46 -18.11
CA ALA A 207 -3.70 -13.99 -18.68
C ALA A 207 -2.60 -15.07 -18.74
N ASP A 208 -2.79 -16.20 -18.06
CA ASP A 208 -1.90 -17.37 -17.99
C ASP A 208 -0.43 -17.01 -17.67
N ARG A 209 -0.22 -15.96 -16.88
CA ARG A 209 1.10 -15.54 -16.38
C ARG A 209 0.98 -14.78 -15.06
N MET A 210 2.07 -14.70 -14.34
CA MET A 210 2.18 -13.72 -13.25
C MET A 210 2.29 -12.30 -13.83
N GLY A 211 1.70 -11.34 -13.13
CA GLY A 211 1.99 -9.93 -13.35
C GLY A 211 3.39 -9.55 -12.89
N SER A 212 3.84 -8.38 -13.28
CA SER A 212 5.12 -7.79 -12.89
C SER A 212 4.93 -6.63 -11.90
N LEU A 213 5.99 -6.29 -11.17
CA LEU A 213 6.01 -5.11 -10.30
C LEU A 213 5.83 -3.81 -11.09
N ASN A 214 6.31 -3.77 -12.33
CA ASN A 214 6.14 -2.61 -13.20
C ASN A 214 4.68 -2.40 -13.58
N GLU A 215 3.91 -3.46 -13.88
CA GLU A 215 2.48 -3.32 -14.17
C GLU A 215 1.68 -2.79 -12.97
N VAL A 216 2.12 -3.07 -11.75
CA VAL A 216 1.52 -2.48 -10.53
C VAL A 216 1.92 -1.00 -10.40
N ALA A 217 3.18 -0.66 -10.68
CA ALA A 217 3.65 0.72 -10.68
C ALA A 217 2.97 1.57 -11.75
N ASP A 218 2.78 1.03 -12.96
CA ASP A 218 2.06 1.71 -14.05
C ASP A 218 0.60 2.02 -13.67
N ALA A 219 -0.09 1.08 -13.03
CA ALA A 219 -1.45 1.31 -12.52
C ALA A 219 -1.48 2.40 -11.43
N MET A 220 -0.49 2.41 -10.52
CA MET A 220 -0.34 3.48 -9.53
C MET A 220 -0.12 4.84 -10.23
N MET A 221 0.81 4.92 -11.17
CA MET A 221 1.11 6.16 -11.89
C MET A 221 -0.10 6.68 -12.69
N MET A 222 -0.86 5.78 -13.32
CA MET A 222 -2.12 6.14 -13.99
C MET A 222 -3.13 6.78 -13.03
N LEU A 223 -3.31 6.21 -11.83
CA LEU A 223 -4.19 6.78 -10.80
C LEU A 223 -3.69 8.12 -10.25
N LEU A 224 -2.36 8.29 -10.12
CA LEU A 224 -1.77 9.57 -9.68
C LEU A 224 -2.00 10.67 -10.71
N GLN A 225 -1.84 10.38 -11.99
CA GLN A 225 -1.93 11.36 -13.09
C GLN A 225 -3.38 11.67 -13.51
N ASN A 226 -4.34 10.82 -13.18
CA ASN A 226 -5.73 11.04 -13.49
C ASN A 226 -6.49 11.64 -12.29
N ASP A 227 -6.96 12.87 -12.43
CA ASP A 227 -7.65 13.60 -11.36
C ASP A 227 -9.18 13.36 -11.34
N PHE A 228 -9.70 12.56 -12.28
CA PHE A 228 -11.14 12.29 -12.39
C PHE A 228 -11.54 10.86 -11.96
N ILE A 229 -10.56 10.05 -11.49
CA ILE A 229 -10.81 8.72 -10.94
C ILE A 229 -10.77 8.80 -9.41
N THR A 230 -11.87 8.49 -8.75
CA THR A 230 -11.94 8.38 -7.28
C THR A 230 -12.99 7.35 -6.86
N GLY A 231 -12.71 6.63 -5.77
CA GLY A 231 -13.57 5.58 -5.24
C GLY A 231 -13.49 4.24 -5.97
N GLU A 232 -12.54 4.10 -6.92
CA GLU A 232 -12.45 2.96 -7.83
C GLU A 232 -11.45 1.89 -7.37
N THR A 233 -11.70 0.67 -7.82
CA THR A 233 -10.81 -0.48 -7.70
C THR A 233 -10.25 -0.83 -9.07
N ILE A 234 -8.94 -0.67 -9.26
CA ILE A 234 -8.25 -1.09 -10.47
C ILE A 234 -7.68 -2.50 -10.26
N ASN A 235 -8.16 -3.47 -11.04
CA ASN A 235 -7.70 -4.85 -10.96
C ASN A 235 -6.42 -5.03 -11.80
N VAL A 236 -5.30 -5.36 -11.15
CA VAL A 236 -4.03 -5.76 -11.77
C VAL A 236 -3.82 -7.24 -11.44
N ASP A 237 -4.63 -8.12 -12.04
CA ASP A 237 -4.77 -9.51 -11.62
C ASP A 237 -4.83 -10.54 -12.78
N GLY A 238 -4.63 -10.09 -14.02
CA GLY A 238 -4.69 -10.96 -15.19
C GLY A 238 -6.08 -11.55 -15.47
N GLY A 239 -7.15 -10.87 -15.02
CA GLY A 239 -8.54 -11.28 -15.18
C GLY A 239 -9.03 -12.31 -14.14
N ARG A 240 -8.29 -12.51 -13.04
CA ARG A 240 -8.70 -13.49 -12.00
C ARG A 240 -10.00 -13.14 -11.30
N HIS A 241 -10.36 -11.87 -11.22
CA HIS A 241 -11.59 -11.41 -10.56
C HIS A 241 -12.87 -11.75 -11.33
N ILE A 242 -12.77 -12.14 -12.60
CA ILE A 242 -13.92 -12.49 -13.45
C ILE A 242 -14.14 -14.01 -13.59
N GLN A 243 -13.40 -14.84 -12.84
CA GLN A 243 -13.53 -16.31 -12.80
C GLN A 243 -14.36 -16.79 -11.62
#